data_6c0d1ab8e93a6f062c1907bca0609f64
#
_entry.id   6c0d1ab8e93a6f062c1907bca0609f64
#
_cell.length_a   1.000
_cell.length_b   1.000
_cell.length_c   1.000
_cell.angle_alpha   90.00
_cell.angle_beta   90.00
_cell.angle_gamma   90.00
#
_symmetry.space_group_name_H-M   'P 1'
#
loop_
_entity.id
_entity.type
_entity.pdbx_description
1 polymer ?
#
loop_
_entity_poly.entity_id
_entity_poly.type
_entity_poly.pdbx_seq_one_letter_code
_entity_poly.pdbx_strand_id
1 'polypeptide(L)'
;MGYSYHYNSIGGAIVNNTIASNSYSIRFNFESAGNIMYALSKATNIRKNNDGEYAILGIPYAQYVKGEFDFSKNIRIDHRNSFAFHVGLGIAVPYGNAKTIPFEKQYFSGGANSVRGWTVRDLGPGSFVRTKNTNLLDQSGDIKLDASIEYRSKLFWKFQGAIFVDAGNIWTIRDYDNQPGGVFK
;
A
#
# COMPACT_ATOMS: atom_id res chain seq x y z
N MET A 1 0.77 -6.10 -16.71
CA MET A 1 1.85 -5.12 -17.00
C MET A 1 1.99 -4.20 -15.81
N GLY A 2 3.19 -4.00 -15.32
CA GLY A 2 3.49 -3.08 -14.23
C GLY A 2 4.60 -2.12 -14.64
N TYR A 3 4.50 -0.88 -14.20
CA TYR A 3 5.52 0.15 -14.36
C TYR A 3 5.87 0.65 -12.97
N SER A 4 7.17 0.73 -12.65
CA SER A 4 7.65 1.35 -11.42
C SER A 4 8.60 2.49 -11.76
N TYR A 5 8.41 3.62 -11.12
CA TYR A 5 9.32 4.75 -11.15
C TYR A 5 9.84 4.98 -9.73
N HIS A 6 11.16 5.05 -9.60
CA HIS A 6 11.80 5.32 -8.33
C HIS A 6 12.81 6.45 -8.52
N TYR A 7 12.59 7.56 -7.84
CA TYR A 7 13.51 8.67 -7.77
C TYR A 7 14.04 8.80 -6.34
N ASN A 8 15.36 8.94 -6.22
CA ASN A 8 16.02 9.13 -4.94
C ASN A 8 17.02 10.30 -5.06
N SER A 9 16.86 11.31 -4.23
CA SER A 9 17.77 12.45 -4.17
C SER A 9 19.03 12.19 -3.34
N ILE A 10 19.27 10.97 -2.90
CA ILE A 10 20.57 10.59 -2.31
C ILE A 10 21.60 10.55 -3.45
N GLY A 11 21.83 11.67 -4.06
CA GLY A 11 22.92 11.98 -4.99
C GLY A 11 24.00 12.71 -4.24
N GLY A 12 24.47 12.16 -3.16
CA GLY A 12 25.65 12.66 -2.46
C GLY A 12 26.67 11.56 -2.47
N ALA A 13 27.53 11.51 -3.48
CA ALA A 13 28.84 10.95 -3.27
C ALA A 13 29.38 11.51 -1.94
N ILE A 14 30.00 10.66 -1.16
CA ILE A 14 30.80 11.07 0.01
C ILE A 14 31.93 11.95 -0.55
N VAL A 15 31.64 13.20 -0.75
CA VAL A 15 32.62 14.23 -1.09
C VAL A 15 32.87 14.99 0.20
N ASN A 16 34.03 14.75 0.79
CA ASN A 16 34.61 15.53 1.87
C ASN A 16 33.81 15.60 3.17
N ASN A 17 33.58 14.43 3.83
CA ASN A 17 33.11 14.41 5.23
C ASN A 17 31.85 15.27 5.56
N THR A 18 31.23 15.84 4.56
CA THR A 18 30.02 16.63 4.69
C THR A 18 28.85 15.71 4.37
N ILE A 19 28.22 15.22 5.40
CA ILE A 19 27.09 14.29 5.36
C ILE A 19 25.94 14.98 4.62
N ALA A 20 25.40 14.32 3.59
CA ALA A 20 24.24 14.76 2.84
C ALA A 20 23.17 15.32 3.80
N SER A 21 22.86 16.60 3.67
CA SER A 21 22.06 17.32 4.64
C SER A 21 20.60 16.92 4.61
N ASN A 22 20.03 16.69 3.45
CA ASN A 22 18.62 16.34 3.27
C ASN A 22 18.49 15.34 2.13
N SER A 23 17.64 14.36 2.31
CA SER A 23 17.32 13.39 1.25
C SER A 23 15.81 13.20 1.14
N TYR A 24 15.34 12.93 -0.06
CA TYR A 24 13.97 12.51 -0.28
C TYR A 24 13.92 11.40 -1.33
N SER A 25 12.91 10.58 -1.25
CA SER A 25 12.63 9.56 -2.25
C SER A 25 11.16 9.61 -2.64
N ILE A 26 10.91 9.40 -3.92
CA ILE A 26 9.59 9.26 -4.49
C ILE A 26 9.56 7.92 -5.21
N ARG A 27 8.54 7.12 -4.91
CA ARG A 27 8.26 5.87 -5.61
C ARG A 27 6.84 5.92 -6.13
N PHE A 28 6.68 5.58 -7.37
CA PHE A 28 5.38 5.42 -8.00
C PHE A 28 5.33 4.05 -8.67
N ASN A 29 4.34 3.25 -8.34
CA ASN A 29 4.07 1.96 -8.95
C ASN A 29 2.69 1.98 -9.60
N PHE A 30 2.61 1.49 -10.82
CA PHE A 30 1.36 1.30 -11.53
C PHE A 30 1.29 -0.11 -12.08
N GLU A 31 0.21 -0.81 -11.80
CA GLU A 31 -0.04 -2.17 -12.27
C GLU A 31 -1.42 -2.25 -12.91
N SER A 32 -1.51 -2.88 -14.08
CA SER A 32 -2.76 -3.21 -14.74
C SER A 32 -2.74 -4.68 -15.16
N ALA A 33 -3.78 -5.41 -14.81
CA ALA A 33 -3.89 -6.85 -15.06
C ALA A 33 -5.21 -7.23 -15.73
N GLY A 34 -5.22 -8.36 -16.43
CA GLY A 34 -6.43 -8.97 -17.02
C GLY A 34 -6.87 -8.40 -18.37
N ASN A 35 -6.34 -7.27 -18.83
CA ASN A 35 -6.82 -6.59 -20.05
C ASN A 35 -6.63 -7.40 -21.32
N ILE A 36 -5.48 -8.03 -21.49
CA ILE A 36 -5.17 -8.87 -22.65
C ILE A 36 -6.11 -10.09 -22.68
N MET A 37 -6.27 -10.73 -21.51
CA MET A 37 -7.17 -11.88 -21.36
C MET A 37 -8.63 -11.50 -21.66
N TYR A 38 -9.06 -10.34 -21.19
CA TYR A 38 -10.39 -9.82 -21.47
C TYR A 38 -10.61 -9.56 -22.97
N ALA A 39 -9.65 -8.92 -23.64
CA ALA A 39 -9.71 -8.68 -25.07
C ALA A 39 -9.76 -9.99 -25.88
N LEU A 40 -8.93 -10.97 -25.53
CA LEU A 40 -8.93 -12.29 -26.15
C LEU A 40 -10.24 -13.04 -25.91
N SER A 41 -10.75 -13.07 -24.68
CA SER A 41 -12.01 -13.73 -24.34
C SER A 41 -13.19 -13.15 -25.11
N LYS A 42 -13.19 -11.82 -25.30
CA LYS A 42 -14.21 -11.13 -26.09
C LYS A 42 -14.08 -11.44 -27.60
N ALA A 43 -12.85 -11.45 -28.12
CA ALA A 43 -12.59 -11.72 -29.54
C ALA A 43 -12.91 -13.17 -29.92
N THR A 44 -12.70 -14.11 -29.01
CA THR A 44 -12.98 -15.54 -29.24
C THR A 44 -14.40 -15.97 -28.84
N ASN A 45 -15.26 -15.03 -28.44
CA ASN A 45 -16.62 -15.29 -27.97
C ASN A 45 -16.72 -16.39 -26.89
N ILE A 46 -15.78 -16.44 -25.98
CA ILE A 46 -15.84 -17.35 -24.83
C ILE A 46 -17.12 -17.07 -24.05
N ARG A 47 -17.84 -18.13 -23.67
CA ARG A 47 -19.03 -17.98 -22.82
C ARG A 47 -18.63 -17.57 -21.41
N LYS A 48 -19.39 -16.65 -20.85
CA LYS A 48 -19.27 -16.27 -19.45
C LYS A 48 -19.83 -17.38 -18.54
N ASN A 49 -19.28 -17.49 -17.35
CA ASN A 49 -19.81 -18.37 -16.31
C ASN A 49 -21.17 -17.86 -15.77
N ASN A 50 -21.74 -18.57 -14.80
CA ASN A 50 -23.02 -18.21 -14.17
C ASN A 50 -22.97 -16.85 -13.46
N ASP A 51 -21.78 -16.40 -13.04
CA ASP A 51 -21.56 -15.13 -12.36
C ASP A 51 -21.34 -13.95 -13.33
N GLY A 52 -21.38 -14.23 -14.64
CA GLY A 52 -21.20 -13.24 -15.69
C GLY A 52 -19.74 -12.90 -15.98
N GLU A 53 -18.78 -13.71 -15.52
CA GLU A 53 -17.34 -13.52 -15.66
C GLU A 53 -16.78 -14.46 -16.74
N TYR A 54 -15.76 -14.01 -17.47
CA TYR A 54 -14.98 -14.87 -18.34
C TYR A 54 -14.03 -15.72 -17.52
N ALA A 55 -13.93 -17.00 -17.84
CA ALA A 55 -13.06 -17.95 -17.16
C ALA A 55 -12.16 -18.67 -18.17
N ILE A 56 -10.93 -18.96 -17.77
CA ILE A 56 -9.97 -19.78 -18.52
C ILE A 56 -9.79 -21.07 -17.75
N LEU A 57 -10.04 -22.21 -18.41
CA LEU A 57 -10.04 -23.54 -17.77
C LEU A 57 -10.94 -23.60 -16.50
N GLY A 58 -12.06 -22.88 -16.53
CA GLY A 58 -13.00 -22.84 -15.40
C GLY A 58 -12.63 -21.87 -14.27
N ILE A 59 -11.49 -21.16 -14.36
CA ILE A 59 -11.02 -20.22 -13.34
C ILE A 59 -11.25 -18.79 -13.85
N PRO A 60 -12.05 -17.96 -13.16
CA PRO A 60 -12.19 -16.55 -13.50
C PRO A 60 -10.88 -15.79 -13.25
N TYR A 61 -10.50 -14.96 -14.21
CA TYR A 61 -9.29 -14.13 -14.06
C TYR A 61 -9.67 -12.73 -13.57
N ALA A 62 -8.82 -12.16 -12.75
CA ALA A 62 -9.00 -10.82 -12.24
C ALA A 62 -8.60 -9.75 -13.27
N GLN A 63 -9.42 -8.71 -13.36
CA GLN A 63 -9.13 -7.51 -14.14
C GLN A 63 -9.15 -6.30 -13.21
N TYR A 64 -7.99 -5.65 -13.05
CA TYR A 64 -7.84 -4.51 -12.12
C TYR A 64 -6.76 -3.55 -12.57
N VAL A 65 -6.83 -2.37 -11.99
CA VAL A 65 -5.77 -1.36 -12.01
C VAL A 65 -5.35 -1.07 -10.58
N LYS A 66 -4.06 -0.93 -10.35
CA LYS A 66 -3.47 -0.64 -9.04
C LYS A 66 -2.43 0.47 -9.18
N GLY A 67 -2.52 1.49 -8.33
CA GLY A 67 -1.58 2.58 -8.24
C GLY A 67 -1.06 2.72 -6.80
N GLU A 68 0.25 2.96 -6.65
CA GLU A 68 0.89 3.20 -5.37
C GLU A 68 1.81 4.42 -5.49
N PHE A 69 1.80 5.23 -4.46
CA PHE A 69 2.68 6.38 -4.33
C PHE A 69 3.29 6.38 -2.93
N ASP A 70 4.61 6.43 -2.86
CA ASP A 70 5.36 6.55 -1.63
C ASP A 70 6.27 7.77 -1.70
N PHE A 71 6.19 8.62 -0.70
CA PHE A 71 7.06 9.75 -0.49
C PHE A 71 7.76 9.62 0.86
N SER A 72 9.08 9.73 0.87
CA SER A 72 9.86 9.79 2.10
C SER A 72 10.82 10.97 2.04
N LYS A 73 10.97 11.68 3.15
CA LYS A 73 11.89 12.80 3.28
C LYS A 73 12.63 12.70 4.61
N ASN A 74 13.95 12.84 4.55
CA ASN A 74 14.78 12.94 5.73
C ASN A 74 15.39 14.35 5.78
N ILE A 75 15.16 15.06 6.89
CA ILE A 75 15.67 16.41 7.13
C ILE A 75 16.63 16.32 8.29
N ARG A 76 17.88 16.65 8.04
CA ARG A 76 18.89 16.75 9.07
C ARG A 76 18.88 18.16 9.66
N ILE A 77 18.72 18.24 10.98
CA ILE A 77 18.78 19.51 11.71
C ILE A 77 20.23 19.83 12.06
N ASP A 78 20.91 18.86 12.64
CA ASP A 78 22.31 18.96 13.06
C ASP A 78 23.01 17.59 13.04
N HIS A 79 24.20 17.50 13.61
CA HIS A 79 25.02 16.26 13.66
C HIS A 79 24.37 15.14 14.48
N ARG A 80 23.42 15.46 15.34
CA ARG A 80 22.77 14.51 16.24
C ARG A 80 21.32 14.30 15.94
N ASN A 81 20.65 15.28 15.32
CA ASN A 81 19.20 15.34 15.21
C ASN A 81 18.71 15.34 13.77
N SER A 82 17.66 14.58 13.51
CA SER A 82 17.00 14.53 12.21
C SER A 82 15.50 14.24 12.33
N PHE A 83 14.72 14.72 11.35
CA PHE A 83 13.34 14.31 11.12
C PHE A 83 13.26 13.39 9.92
N ALA A 84 12.44 12.36 10.03
CA ALA A 84 12.02 11.54 8.91
C ALA A 84 10.51 11.65 8.73
N PHE A 85 10.07 11.81 7.49
CA PHE A 85 8.67 11.87 7.09
C PHE A 85 8.42 10.78 6.06
N HIS A 86 7.28 10.13 6.16
CA HIS A 86 6.81 9.16 5.18
C HIS A 86 5.32 9.36 4.93
N VAL A 87 4.91 9.26 3.67
CA VAL A 87 3.52 9.21 3.23
C VAL A 87 3.39 8.15 2.17
N GLY A 88 2.50 7.20 2.39
CA GLY A 88 2.14 6.13 1.47
C GLY A 88 0.68 6.21 1.08
N LEU A 89 0.40 6.14 -0.21
CA LEU A 89 -0.93 6.12 -0.80
C LEU A 89 -1.04 4.91 -1.73
N GLY A 90 -2.15 4.21 -1.68
CA GLY A 90 -2.42 3.10 -2.58
C GLY A 90 -3.90 3.03 -2.94
N ILE A 91 -4.19 2.74 -4.20
CA ILE A 91 -5.53 2.46 -4.68
C ILE A 91 -5.50 1.31 -5.67
N ALA A 92 -6.43 0.38 -5.52
CA ALA A 92 -6.60 -0.74 -6.42
C ALA A 92 -8.09 -0.86 -6.79
N VAL A 93 -8.40 -0.80 -8.06
CA VAL A 93 -9.78 -0.77 -8.57
C VAL A 93 -10.03 -1.99 -9.44
N PRO A 94 -10.95 -2.90 -9.04
CA PRO A 94 -11.40 -3.98 -9.88
C PRO A 94 -12.40 -3.47 -10.92
N TYR A 95 -12.31 -3.94 -12.15
CA TYR A 95 -13.23 -3.58 -13.22
C TYR A 95 -13.42 -4.72 -14.23
N GLY A 96 -14.36 -4.54 -15.16
CA GLY A 96 -14.58 -5.47 -16.26
C GLY A 96 -14.96 -6.87 -15.81
N ASN A 97 -14.01 -7.80 -15.84
CA ASN A 97 -14.23 -9.19 -15.49
C ASN A 97 -14.17 -9.48 -13.98
N ALA A 98 -13.67 -8.56 -13.16
CA ALA A 98 -13.50 -8.78 -11.74
C ALA A 98 -14.42 -7.91 -10.90
N LYS A 99 -15.06 -8.50 -9.90
CA LYS A 99 -15.85 -7.78 -8.89
C LYS A 99 -15.00 -7.37 -7.69
N THR A 100 -13.95 -8.12 -7.41
CA THR A 100 -13.05 -7.93 -6.27
C THR A 100 -11.60 -8.03 -6.72
N ILE A 101 -10.71 -7.41 -5.97
CA ILE A 101 -9.26 -7.54 -6.17
C ILE A 101 -8.79 -8.87 -5.58
N PRO A 102 -7.90 -9.63 -6.24
CA PRO A 102 -7.25 -10.78 -5.63
C PRO A 102 -6.60 -10.40 -4.31
N PHE A 103 -6.74 -11.26 -3.31
CA PHE A 103 -6.25 -11.02 -1.96
C PHE A 103 -4.75 -10.63 -1.90
N GLU A 104 -3.92 -11.24 -2.75
CA GLU A 104 -2.48 -10.96 -2.83
C GLU A 104 -2.18 -9.54 -3.34
N LYS A 105 -3.17 -8.89 -3.95
CA LYS A 105 -3.05 -7.54 -4.50
C LYS A 105 -3.75 -6.48 -3.65
N GLN A 106 -4.53 -6.90 -2.67
CA GLN A 106 -5.16 -6.00 -1.72
C GLN A 106 -4.13 -5.41 -0.75
N TYR A 107 -4.47 -4.27 -0.18
CA TYR A 107 -3.67 -3.62 0.84
C TYR A 107 -4.01 -4.14 2.25
N PHE A 108 -3.03 -4.05 3.12
CA PHE A 108 -3.20 -4.22 4.55
C PHE A 108 -2.42 -3.14 5.31
N SER A 109 -2.78 -2.89 6.55
CA SER A 109 -2.11 -1.91 7.42
C SER A 109 -1.65 -2.55 8.72
N GLY A 110 -0.75 -1.84 9.40
CA GLY A 110 -0.07 -2.30 10.62
C GLY A 110 1.31 -2.89 10.37
N GLY A 111 2.06 -3.05 11.45
CA GLY A 111 3.43 -3.55 11.45
C GLY A 111 4.49 -2.45 11.32
N ALA A 112 5.75 -2.88 11.38
CA ALA A 112 6.92 -2.00 11.51
C ALA A 112 7.11 -1.01 10.34
N ASN A 113 6.58 -1.32 9.16
CA ASN A 113 6.73 -0.52 7.94
C ASN A 113 5.49 0.31 7.57
N SER A 114 4.48 0.33 8.43
CA SER A 114 3.26 1.11 8.25
C SER A 114 2.91 1.80 9.57
N VAL A 115 1.85 1.41 10.26
CA VAL A 115 1.48 1.97 11.57
C VAL A 115 2.03 1.07 12.68
N ARG A 116 3.15 1.49 13.30
CA ARG A 116 3.96 0.65 14.21
C ARG A 116 3.27 0.23 15.51
N GLY A 117 2.23 0.96 15.92
CA GLY A 117 1.45 0.61 17.12
C GLY A 117 0.50 -0.59 16.95
N TRP A 118 0.36 -1.11 15.72
CA TRP A 118 -0.55 -2.19 15.38
C TRP A 118 0.21 -3.39 14.84
N THR A 119 -0.28 -4.59 15.10
CA THR A 119 0.25 -5.79 14.45
C THR A 119 -0.10 -5.80 12.97
N VAL A 120 0.63 -6.58 12.19
CA VAL A 120 0.38 -6.71 10.74
C VAL A 120 -1.03 -7.22 10.51
N ARG A 121 -1.80 -6.54 9.64
CA ARG A 121 -3.20 -6.86 9.30
C ARG A 121 -4.18 -6.72 10.47
N ASP A 122 -3.89 -5.87 11.44
CA ASP A 122 -4.79 -5.68 12.59
C ASP A 122 -5.50 -4.32 12.57
N LEU A 123 -5.17 -3.47 11.61
CA LEU A 123 -5.74 -2.16 11.43
C LEU A 123 -6.60 -2.08 10.15
N GLY A 124 -7.89 -1.77 10.32
CA GLY A 124 -8.86 -1.60 9.23
C GLY A 124 -9.48 -2.92 8.74
N PRO A 125 -10.26 -2.86 7.65
CA PRO A 125 -10.57 -1.67 6.83
C PRO A 125 -11.56 -0.70 7.51
N GLY A 126 -11.32 0.59 7.35
CA GLY A 126 -12.17 1.64 7.89
C GLY A 126 -12.38 1.53 9.39
N SER A 127 -13.63 1.45 9.83
CA SER A 127 -14.04 1.23 11.23
C SER A 127 -14.35 -0.24 11.54
N PHE A 128 -14.06 -1.16 10.62
CA PHE A 128 -14.26 -2.60 10.84
C PHE A 128 -13.43 -3.10 12.02
N VAL A 129 -14.08 -3.77 12.96
CA VAL A 129 -13.43 -4.32 14.15
C VAL A 129 -13.39 -5.83 14.04
N ARG A 130 -12.19 -6.39 14.15
CA ARG A 130 -11.98 -7.83 14.16
C ARG A 130 -12.69 -8.49 15.32
N THR A 131 -13.39 -9.56 15.05
CA THR A 131 -13.97 -10.48 16.03
C THR A 131 -13.23 -11.82 16.00
N LYS A 132 -13.46 -12.69 16.99
CA LYS A 132 -12.84 -14.03 17.04
C LYS A 132 -13.14 -14.90 15.81
N ASN A 133 -14.22 -14.62 15.11
CA ASN A 133 -14.68 -15.38 13.93
C ASN A 133 -14.30 -14.73 12.61
N THR A 134 -13.59 -13.60 12.62
CA THR A 134 -13.18 -12.87 11.41
C THR A 134 -11.99 -13.57 10.76
N ASN A 135 -12.07 -13.82 9.46
CA ASN A 135 -10.94 -14.34 8.71
C ASN A 135 -9.85 -13.27 8.57
N LEU A 136 -8.58 -13.69 8.52
CA LEU A 136 -7.46 -12.79 8.21
C LEU A 136 -7.62 -12.13 6.83
N LEU A 137 -8.35 -12.76 5.92
CA LEU A 137 -8.64 -12.23 4.58
C LEU A 137 -9.52 -10.97 4.63
N ASP A 138 -10.38 -10.87 5.65
CA ASP A 138 -11.28 -9.72 5.83
C ASP A 138 -10.55 -8.47 6.34
N GLN A 139 -9.26 -8.60 6.69
CA GLN A 139 -8.40 -7.48 7.12
C GLN A 139 -7.55 -6.95 5.96
N SER A 140 -8.18 -6.71 4.84
CA SER A 140 -7.59 -6.17 3.64
C SER A 140 -8.51 -5.13 2.99
N GLY A 141 -7.96 -4.25 2.17
CA GLY A 141 -8.70 -3.18 1.52
C GLY A 141 -8.17 -2.86 0.14
N ASP A 142 -8.92 -2.03 -0.54
CA ASP A 142 -8.63 -1.58 -1.91
C ASP A 142 -7.91 -0.22 -1.93
N ILE A 143 -8.02 0.52 -0.84
CA ILE A 143 -7.39 1.83 -0.63
C ILE A 143 -6.49 1.74 0.60
N LYS A 144 -5.33 2.36 0.56
CA LYS A 144 -4.39 2.50 1.68
C LYS A 144 -3.94 3.95 1.80
N LEU A 145 -3.89 4.44 3.04
CA LEU A 145 -3.25 5.68 3.40
C LEU A 145 -2.43 5.42 4.66
N ASP A 146 -1.15 5.76 4.64
CA ASP A 146 -0.31 5.78 5.83
C ASP A 146 0.63 6.98 5.81
N ALA A 147 0.90 7.52 6.98
CA ALA A 147 1.82 8.62 7.19
C ALA A 147 2.57 8.44 8.49
N SER A 148 3.83 8.80 8.50
CA SER A 148 4.65 8.80 9.72
C SER A 148 5.56 10.01 9.79
N ILE A 149 5.77 10.46 11.03
CA ILE A 149 6.75 11.49 11.38
C ILE A 149 7.60 10.91 12.50
N GLU A 150 8.91 10.99 12.35
CA GLU A 150 9.85 10.46 13.31
C GLU A 150 10.97 11.47 13.56
N TYR A 151 11.18 11.81 14.83
CA TYR A 151 12.33 12.55 15.30
C TYR A 151 13.37 11.58 15.83
N ARG A 152 14.59 11.67 15.32
CA ARG A 152 15.74 10.84 15.70
C ARG A 152 16.81 11.69 16.33
N SER A 153 17.36 11.23 17.45
CA SER A 153 18.46 11.90 18.15
C SER A 153 19.55 10.91 18.54
N LYS A 154 20.81 11.27 18.30
CA LYS A 154 21.98 10.59 18.86
C LYS A 154 22.17 11.07 20.28
N LEU A 155 21.99 10.20 21.26
CA LEU A 155 22.05 10.54 22.67
C LEU A 155 23.51 10.61 23.15
N PHE A 156 24.09 9.49 23.51
CA PHE A 156 25.46 9.38 23.97
C PHE A 156 26.06 8.07 23.47
N TRP A 157 27.36 8.07 23.26
CA TRP A 157 28.14 6.95 22.75
C TRP A 157 27.52 6.38 21.44
N LYS A 158 26.98 5.15 21.43
CA LYS A 158 26.33 4.50 20.28
C LYS A 158 24.80 4.48 20.38
N PHE A 159 24.22 5.08 21.42
CA PHE A 159 22.78 5.07 21.63
C PHE A 159 22.09 6.14 20.78
N GLN A 160 21.01 5.73 20.14
CA GLN A 160 20.10 6.60 19.41
C GLN A 160 18.68 6.42 19.96
N GLY A 161 17.98 7.53 20.14
CA GLY A 161 16.56 7.55 20.50
C GLY A 161 15.73 8.03 19.34
N ALA A 162 14.49 7.54 19.25
CA ALA A 162 13.51 8.04 18.30
C ALA A 162 12.14 8.20 18.96
N ILE A 163 11.46 9.28 18.61
CA ILE A 163 10.05 9.51 18.94
C ILE A 163 9.32 9.60 17.62
N PHE A 164 8.19 8.91 17.50
CA PHE A 164 7.43 8.87 16.25
C PHE A 164 5.93 8.95 16.48
N VAL A 165 5.24 9.41 15.45
CA VAL A 165 3.79 9.40 15.31
C VAL A 165 3.46 8.78 13.98
N ASP A 166 2.68 7.71 14.01
CA ASP A 166 2.19 7.03 12.82
C ASP A 166 0.67 7.14 12.77
N ALA A 167 0.15 7.36 11.59
CA ALA A 167 -1.27 7.37 11.30
C ALA A 167 -1.53 6.65 9.97
N GLY A 168 -2.60 5.90 9.90
CA GLY A 168 -2.96 5.24 8.66
C GLY A 168 -4.18 4.35 8.80
N ASN A 169 -4.72 3.94 7.67
CA ASN A 169 -5.80 2.96 7.59
C ASN A 169 -5.87 2.41 6.16
N ILE A 170 -6.68 1.38 6.00
CA ILE A 170 -7.12 0.85 4.71
C ILE A 170 -8.64 0.97 4.60
N TRP A 171 -9.15 0.95 3.40
CA TRP A 171 -10.59 0.97 3.13
C TRP A 171 -10.90 0.12 1.92
N THR A 172 -12.14 -0.34 1.84
CA THR A 172 -12.71 -0.94 0.64
C THR A 172 -13.37 0.13 -0.23
N ILE A 173 -13.36 -0.06 -1.56
CA ILE A 173 -14.10 0.80 -2.49
C ILE A 173 -15.59 0.45 -2.49
N ARG A 174 -15.92 -0.82 -2.23
CA ARG A 174 -17.29 -1.32 -2.20
C ARG A 174 -17.68 -1.73 -0.79
N ASP A 175 -18.96 -1.69 -0.51
CA ASP A 175 -19.51 -2.22 0.73
C ASP A 175 -19.57 -3.75 0.65
N TYR A 176 -18.99 -4.41 1.63
CA TYR A 176 -18.98 -5.87 1.75
C TYR A 176 -19.62 -6.29 3.06
N ASP A 177 -20.53 -7.25 3.00
CA ASP A 177 -21.28 -7.74 4.18
C ASP A 177 -20.36 -8.30 5.27
N ASN A 178 -19.20 -8.85 4.88
CA ASN A 178 -18.19 -9.38 5.80
C ASN A 178 -17.23 -8.32 6.38
N GLN A 179 -17.32 -7.06 5.92
CA GLN A 179 -16.48 -5.94 6.36
C GLN A 179 -17.32 -4.69 6.66
N PRO A 180 -18.31 -4.75 7.56
CA PRO A 180 -19.18 -3.61 7.85
C PRO A 180 -18.39 -2.42 8.37
N GLY A 181 -18.57 -1.24 7.74
CA GLY A 181 -17.82 -0.02 8.05
C GLY A 181 -16.45 0.06 7.38
N GLY A 182 -16.11 -0.90 6.50
CA GLY A 182 -14.84 -0.92 5.76
C GLY A 182 -14.78 0.06 4.58
N VAL A 183 -15.91 0.52 4.08
CA VAL A 183 -15.99 1.37 2.90
C VAL A 183 -15.47 2.78 3.17
N PHE A 184 -14.74 3.35 2.20
CA PHE A 184 -14.28 4.73 2.25
C PHE A 184 -15.47 5.69 2.10
N LYS A 185 -15.68 6.56 3.10
CA LYS A 185 -16.74 7.57 3.14
C LYS A 185 -16.15 8.94 3.36
#